data_815c2112a3f15ee7af7912dcd6d8453c
#
_entry.id   815c2112a3f15ee7af7912dcd6d8453c
#
_cell.length_a   1.000
_cell.length_b   1.000
_cell.length_c   1.000
_cell.angle_alpha   90.00
_cell.angle_beta   90.00
_cell.angle_gamma   90.00
#
_symmetry.space_group_name_H-M   'P 1'
#
loop_
_entity.id
_entity.type
_entity.pdbx_description
1 polymer ?
#
loop_
_entity_poly.entity_id
_entity_poly.type
_entity_poly.pdbx_seq_one_letter_code
_entity_poly.pdbx_strand_id
1 'polypeptide(L)'
;GSGLGGAGVRAAIRAPVQDAYNNVGLSFETGGTKAERMRILHNGNVGIGTPAPATPLHVRHVGNPNSGGNRSTVETVLTLDGTGHYPYAGYGVGIDFKGEDYGNTAIREYAKIEAVMLSSSAQNAAGDPSFTSGLTFWTNSGGASGTLATEKMRIDSAGSVTMPSHPNFLARIPSGSVAITSNGWATFNFNSTALGWDKGGNFTGGTKRFTAPVAGVYFFQWLIQVENITDAPTWYYAYPTVNGSGSFGTTNGMTAADQVEPVGVYHAIKGTQSLQLAASDYVEMRYYWDNGNGNLKGGGESMWAGHLIG
;
A
#
# COMPACT_ATOMS: atom_id res chain seq x y z
N GLY A 1 -59.90 35.63 7.96
CA GLY A 1 -59.01 35.09 8.96
C GLY A 1 -58.57 33.72 8.55
N SER A 2 -57.38 33.58 7.98
CA SER A 2 -56.74 32.30 7.75
C SER A 2 -56.32 31.69 9.08
N GLY A 3 -57.08 30.73 9.55
CA GLY A 3 -56.71 29.94 10.73
C GLY A 3 -55.39 29.25 10.46
N LEU A 4 -54.36 29.68 11.18
CA LEU A 4 -53.16 28.87 11.33
C LEU A 4 -53.58 27.60 12.08
N GLY A 5 -53.73 26.51 11.34
CA GLY A 5 -54.00 25.18 11.88
C GLY A 5 -53.02 24.91 13.01
N GLY A 6 -53.56 24.51 14.15
CA GLY A 6 -52.82 24.34 15.40
C GLY A 6 -51.48 23.68 15.19
N ALA A 7 -50.43 24.34 15.60
CA ALA A 7 -49.07 23.82 15.57
C ALA A 7 -48.98 22.65 16.54
N GLY A 8 -49.38 21.44 16.03
CA GLY A 8 -49.16 20.23 16.79
C GLY A 8 -47.68 20.04 17.08
N VAL A 9 -47.35 19.47 18.20
CA VAL A 9 -46.00 19.16 18.60
C VAL A 9 -45.32 18.40 17.45
N ARG A 10 -44.33 19.03 16.84
CA ARG A 10 -43.61 18.49 15.66
C ARG A 10 -42.31 17.79 16.01
N ALA A 11 -41.97 17.72 17.30
CA ALA A 11 -40.85 16.99 17.83
C ALA A 11 -41.20 16.42 19.20
N ALA A 12 -40.65 15.28 19.53
CA ALA A 12 -40.81 14.67 20.86
C ALA A 12 -39.53 13.88 21.22
N ILE A 13 -39.26 13.85 22.54
CA ILE A 13 -38.33 12.91 23.14
C ILE A 13 -39.18 11.95 23.97
N ARG A 14 -39.00 10.67 23.76
CA ARG A 14 -39.77 9.62 24.44
C ARG A 14 -38.86 8.62 25.12
N ALA A 15 -39.37 7.98 26.15
CA ALA A 15 -38.76 6.87 26.86
C ALA A 15 -39.57 5.59 26.60
N PRO A 16 -39.43 4.97 25.40
CA PRO A 16 -40.18 3.77 25.06
C PRO A 16 -39.67 2.56 25.84
N VAL A 17 -40.58 1.75 26.38
CA VAL A 17 -40.28 0.40 26.85
C VAL A 17 -39.87 -0.46 25.66
N GLN A 18 -38.78 -1.18 25.78
CA GLN A 18 -38.12 -1.87 24.67
C GLN A 18 -38.31 -3.39 24.69
N ASP A 19 -38.58 -3.95 25.86
CA ASP A 19 -38.80 -5.40 26.03
C ASP A 19 -39.76 -5.73 27.16
N ALA A 20 -40.01 -7.04 27.35
CA ALA A 20 -40.89 -7.57 28.38
C ALA A 20 -40.38 -7.36 29.84
N TYR A 21 -39.11 -6.95 30.01
CA TYR A 21 -38.50 -6.68 31.32
C TYR A 21 -38.55 -5.19 31.68
N ASN A 22 -39.35 -4.39 30.96
CA ASN A 22 -39.50 -2.95 31.15
C ASN A 22 -38.21 -2.16 30.99
N ASN A 23 -37.24 -2.66 30.21
CA ASN A 23 -36.07 -1.87 29.84
C ASN A 23 -36.47 -0.70 28.97
N VAL A 24 -35.96 0.48 29.32
CA VAL A 24 -36.35 1.74 28.72
C VAL A 24 -35.18 2.28 27.87
N GLY A 25 -35.48 2.71 26.67
CA GLY A 25 -34.57 3.47 25.85
C GLY A 25 -35.00 4.94 25.71
N LEU A 26 -34.33 5.64 24.83
CA LEU A 26 -34.64 7.02 24.51
C LEU A 26 -34.84 7.16 23.00
N SER A 27 -35.95 7.78 22.56
CA SER A 27 -36.18 8.06 21.14
C SER A 27 -36.39 9.56 20.88
N PHE A 28 -35.89 10.00 19.73
CA PHE A 28 -36.05 11.35 19.22
C PHE A 28 -36.92 11.29 17.94
N GLU A 29 -38.04 11.99 17.99
CA GLU A 29 -39.02 12.01 16.92
C GLU A 29 -39.15 13.42 16.36
N THR A 30 -39.22 13.58 15.04
CA THR A 30 -39.39 14.86 14.36
C THR A 30 -40.33 14.76 13.14
N GLY A 31 -40.80 15.92 12.66
CA GLY A 31 -41.66 16.03 11.49
C GLY A 31 -43.15 15.92 11.83
N GLY A 32 -44.02 16.19 10.86
CA GLY A 32 -45.46 16.24 11.01
C GLY A 32 -46.07 14.92 11.49
N THR A 33 -45.50 13.80 11.12
CA THR A 33 -45.88 12.43 11.54
C THR A 33 -45.20 11.94 12.80
N LYS A 34 -44.29 12.72 13.39
CA LYS A 34 -43.45 12.34 14.54
C LYS A 34 -42.68 11.06 14.27
N ALA A 35 -42.03 10.99 13.11
CA ALA A 35 -41.20 9.84 12.78
C ALA A 35 -39.96 9.81 13.67
N GLU A 36 -39.64 8.62 14.19
CA GLU A 36 -38.38 8.41 14.94
C GLU A 36 -37.18 8.61 14.02
N ARG A 37 -36.22 9.42 14.46
CA ARG A 37 -34.99 9.75 13.72
C ARG A 37 -33.76 9.16 14.37
N MET A 38 -33.75 9.09 15.69
CA MET A 38 -32.66 8.54 16.48
C MET A 38 -33.22 7.78 17.68
N ARG A 39 -32.50 6.75 18.10
CA ARG A 39 -32.81 5.96 19.30
C ARG A 39 -31.52 5.61 20.05
N ILE A 40 -31.63 5.59 21.36
CA ILE A 40 -30.65 4.95 22.25
C ILE A 40 -31.37 3.78 22.90
N LEU A 41 -30.87 2.55 22.69
CA LEU A 41 -31.39 1.37 23.35
C LEU A 41 -30.95 1.30 24.82
N HIS A 42 -31.63 0.51 25.62
CA HIS A 42 -31.29 0.28 27.05
C HIS A 42 -29.87 -0.28 27.22
N ASN A 43 -29.31 -0.96 26.21
CA ASN A 43 -27.93 -1.45 26.21
C ASN A 43 -26.89 -0.44 25.73
N GLY A 44 -27.32 0.82 25.49
CA GLY A 44 -26.46 1.92 25.06
C GLY A 44 -26.25 2.03 23.54
N ASN A 45 -26.74 1.10 22.73
CA ASN A 45 -26.62 1.22 21.28
C ASN A 45 -27.43 2.39 20.73
N VAL A 46 -26.80 3.20 19.87
CA VAL A 46 -27.39 4.37 19.21
C VAL A 46 -27.75 4.02 17.76
N GLY A 47 -29.01 4.21 17.41
CA GLY A 47 -29.51 4.07 16.04
C GLY A 47 -29.91 5.42 15.45
N ILE A 48 -29.44 5.76 14.28
CA ILE A 48 -29.89 6.90 13.48
C ILE A 48 -30.56 6.34 12.23
N GLY A 49 -31.85 6.61 12.05
CA GLY A 49 -32.63 6.05 10.94
C GLY A 49 -32.97 4.57 11.08
N THR A 50 -32.71 3.97 12.22
CA THR A 50 -33.08 2.58 12.56
C THR A 50 -33.52 2.46 14.02
N PRO A 51 -34.65 1.77 14.29
CA PRO A 51 -35.10 1.51 15.65
C PRO A 51 -34.44 0.27 16.29
N ALA A 52 -33.63 -0.47 15.53
CA ALA A 52 -32.95 -1.70 15.99
C ALA A 52 -31.45 -1.64 15.65
N PRO A 53 -30.66 -0.82 16.35
CA PRO A 53 -29.20 -0.77 16.12
C PRO A 53 -28.54 -2.08 16.55
N ALA A 54 -27.80 -2.69 15.61
CA ALA A 54 -27.09 -3.95 15.83
C ALA A 54 -25.67 -3.75 16.41
N THR A 55 -25.18 -2.51 16.42
CA THR A 55 -23.84 -2.11 16.90
C THR A 55 -23.95 -0.87 17.77
N PRO A 56 -22.91 -0.50 18.55
CA PRO A 56 -22.94 0.69 19.41
C PRO A 56 -23.36 1.99 18.69
N LEU A 57 -22.99 2.16 17.44
CA LEU A 57 -23.52 3.19 16.54
C LEU A 57 -23.96 2.54 15.24
N HIS A 58 -25.22 2.63 14.88
CA HIS A 58 -25.77 2.14 13.62
C HIS A 58 -26.51 3.27 12.90
N VAL A 59 -25.92 3.79 11.85
CA VAL A 59 -26.55 4.79 10.95
C VAL A 59 -27.12 4.05 9.75
N ARG A 60 -28.43 4.19 9.54
CA ARG A 60 -29.15 3.62 8.40
C ARG A 60 -29.85 4.71 7.61
N HIS A 61 -29.53 4.81 6.35
CA HIS A 61 -30.31 5.57 5.38
C HIS A 61 -31.21 4.63 4.60
N VAL A 62 -32.50 4.93 4.55
CA VAL A 62 -33.45 4.25 3.69
C VAL A 62 -33.77 5.19 2.54
N GLY A 63 -33.15 4.96 1.38
CA GLY A 63 -33.42 5.74 0.18
C GLY A 63 -34.91 5.72 -0.17
N ASN A 64 -35.39 6.76 -0.85
CA ASN A 64 -36.80 6.92 -1.19
C ASN A 64 -37.32 5.69 -1.98
N PRO A 65 -38.25 4.89 -1.43
CA PRO A 65 -38.76 3.71 -2.10
C PRO A 65 -39.66 4.03 -3.32
N ASN A 66 -40.00 5.29 -3.50
CA ASN A 66 -40.95 5.72 -4.57
C ASN A 66 -40.26 6.23 -5.85
N SER A 67 -38.94 6.29 -5.91
CA SER A 67 -38.24 6.56 -7.16
C SER A 67 -38.10 5.25 -7.95
N GLY A 68 -39.01 4.99 -8.87
CA GLY A 68 -39.05 3.78 -9.68
C GLY A 68 -37.71 3.34 -10.23
N GLY A 69 -37.11 2.41 -9.61
CA GLY A 69 -36.30 1.35 -10.20
C GLY A 69 -34.85 1.59 -10.52
N ASN A 70 -34.28 2.75 -10.66
CA ASN A 70 -32.84 2.90 -10.96
C ASN A 70 -32.15 3.83 -9.96
N ARG A 71 -31.44 3.24 -8.98
CA ARG A 71 -30.55 3.96 -8.09
C ARG A 71 -29.23 4.23 -8.83
N SER A 72 -29.17 5.31 -9.58
CA SER A 72 -27.95 5.73 -10.29
C SER A 72 -27.10 6.72 -9.50
N THR A 73 -27.50 7.06 -8.27
CA THR A 73 -26.81 8.04 -7.43
C THR A 73 -26.31 7.40 -6.14
N VAL A 74 -25.08 7.71 -5.76
CA VAL A 74 -24.51 7.36 -4.45
C VAL A 74 -25.07 8.33 -3.41
N GLU A 75 -25.69 7.81 -2.34
CA GLU A 75 -26.18 8.62 -1.23
C GLU A 75 -25.13 8.69 -0.14
N THR A 76 -24.76 9.89 0.28
CA THR A 76 -23.83 10.10 1.40
C THR A 76 -24.58 9.94 2.71
N VAL A 77 -24.19 8.94 3.50
CA VAL A 77 -24.79 8.63 4.80
C VAL A 77 -24.07 9.30 5.97
N LEU A 78 -22.76 9.52 5.82
CA LEU A 78 -21.92 10.17 6.82
C LEU A 78 -21.06 11.22 6.14
N THR A 79 -21.08 12.43 6.63
CA THR A 79 -20.14 13.50 6.26
C THR A 79 -19.24 13.80 7.44
N LEU A 80 -17.94 13.74 7.21
CA LEU A 80 -16.94 14.27 8.13
C LEU A 80 -16.48 15.61 7.60
N ASP A 81 -16.71 16.67 8.33
CA ASP A 81 -16.38 18.04 7.91
C ASP A 81 -15.41 18.67 8.91
N GLY A 82 -14.35 19.27 8.39
CA GLY A 82 -13.37 20.01 9.17
C GLY A 82 -13.30 21.44 8.64
N THR A 83 -13.49 22.42 9.53
CA THR A 83 -13.34 23.82 9.19
C THR A 83 -12.00 24.34 9.67
N GLY A 84 -11.22 24.97 8.80
CA GLY A 84 -9.95 25.61 9.12
C GLY A 84 -9.82 26.95 8.43
N HIS A 85 -9.25 27.91 9.11
CA HIS A 85 -8.93 29.20 8.52
C HIS A 85 -7.54 29.09 7.90
N TYR A 86 -7.40 29.26 6.59
CA TYR A 86 -6.15 29.06 5.84
C TYR A 86 -5.57 27.64 5.93
N PRO A 87 -6.24 26.63 5.34
CA PRO A 87 -5.72 25.28 5.35
C PRO A 87 -4.43 25.18 4.51
N TYR A 88 -3.43 24.50 5.06
CA TYR A 88 -2.17 24.21 4.39
C TYR A 88 -2.09 22.72 4.02
N ALA A 89 -1.09 22.35 3.20
CA ALA A 89 -0.78 20.96 2.94
C ALA A 89 -0.65 20.17 4.26
N GLY A 90 -1.27 19.00 4.31
CA GLY A 90 -1.40 18.19 5.51
C GLY A 90 -2.68 18.40 6.32
N TYR A 91 -3.47 19.44 6.04
CA TYR A 91 -4.80 19.59 6.63
C TYR A 91 -5.78 18.58 6.02
N GLY A 92 -6.64 18.01 6.86
CA GLY A 92 -7.61 17.02 6.37
C GLY A 92 -8.59 16.57 7.44
N VAL A 93 -9.43 15.63 7.08
CA VAL A 93 -10.37 14.94 7.96
C VAL A 93 -10.18 13.44 7.83
N GLY A 94 -10.36 12.73 8.94
CA GLY A 94 -10.10 11.29 8.94
C GLY A 94 -10.90 10.52 9.96
N ILE A 95 -10.76 9.22 9.87
CA ILE A 95 -11.27 8.24 10.86
C ILE A 95 -10.07 7.55 11.48
N ASP A 96 -9.95 7.66 12.79
CA ASP A 96 -8.92 6.99 13.59
C ASP A 96 -9.47 5.68 14.18
N PHE A 97 -8.69 4.62 14.04
CA PHE A 97 -8.91 3.34 14.70
C PHE A 97 -7.91 3.23 15.86
N LYS A 98 -8.44 3.28 17.07
CA LYS A 98 -7.64 3.30 18.32
C LYS A 98 -8.09 2.18 19.24
N GLY A 99 -7.17 1.68 20.06
CA GLY A 99 -7.46 0.69 21.08
C GLY A 99 -6.38 0.66 22.15
N GLU A 100 -6.65 -0.06 23.22
CA GLU A 100 -5.71 -0.25 24.31
C GLU A 100 -4.67 -1.35 23.97
N ASP A 101 -3.46 -1.18 24.48
CA ASP A 101 -2.42 -2.18 24.44
C ASP A 101 -2.56 -3.18 25.58
N TYR A 102 -2.19 -4.45 25.32
CA TYR A 102 -2.25 -5.48 26.35
C TYR A 102 -1.32 -5.15 27.53
N GLY A 103 -1.91 -4.99 28.70
CA GLY A 103 -1.20 -4.70 29.95
C GLY A 103 -0.79 -3.24 30.14
N ASN A 104 -1.21 -2.34 29.26
CA ASN A 104 -0.95 -0.91 29.39
C ASN A 104 -2.25 -0.11 29.21
N THR A 105 -2.46 0.90 30.02
CA THR A 105 -3.66 1.76 29.95
C THR A 105 -3.57 2.83 28.85
N ALA A 106 -2.55 2.78 28.00
CA ALA A 106 -2.35 3.76 26.95
C ALA A 106 -3.18 3.40 25.70
N ILE A 107 -3.96 4.37 25.22
CA ILE A 107 -4.65 4.26 23.94
C ILE A 107 -3.62 4.40 22.82
N ARG A 108 -3.63 3.45 21.89
CA ARG A 108 -2.76 3.42 20.73
C ARG A 108 -3.54 3.65 19.44
N GLU A 109 -2.92 4.35 18.51
CA GLU A 109 -3.40 4.46 17.14
C GLU A 109 -3.01 3.19 16.38
N TYR A 110 -4.01 2.42 15.92
CA TYR A 110 -3.78 1.20 15.13
C TYR A 110 -3.72 1.53 13.64
N ALA A 111 -4.67 2.33 13.17
CA ALA A 111 -4.78 2.73 11.77
C ALA A 111 -5.60 4.01 11.65
N LYS A 112 -5.50 4.67 10.50
CA LYS A 112 -6.41 5.76 10.11
C LYS A 112 -6.61 5.84 8.60
N ILE A 113 -7.73 6.43 8.23
CA ILE A 113 -8.06 6.78 6.85
C ILE A 113 -8.31 8.28 6.83
N GLU A 114 -7.60 9.02 5.99
CA GLU A 114 -7.68 10.49 5.94
C GLU A 114 -7.91 10.99 4.53
N ALA A 115 -8.84 11.92 4.37
CA ALA A 115 -8.87 12.81 3.23
C ALA A 115 -7.98 14.01 3.56
N VAL A 116 -6.90 14.20 2.82
CA VAL A 116 -5.86 15.17 3.16
C VAL A 116 -5.60 16.13 2.00
N MET A 117 -5.35 17.39 2.32
CA MET A 117 -4.84 18.38 1.37
C MET A 117 -3.37 18.10 1.07
N LEU A 118 -3.02 17.85 -0.17
CA LEU A 118 -1.65 17.54 -0.60
C LEU A 118 -0.84 18.80 -0.94
N SER A 119 -1.52 19.79 -1.49
CA SER A 119 -0.92 21.12 -1.75
C SER A 119 -2.00 22.19 -1.63
N SER A 120 -1.57 23.37 -1.21
CA SER A 120 -2.36 24.59 -1.32
C SER A 120 -1.56 25.59 -2.15
N SER A 121 -2.18 26.21 -3.14
CA SER A 121 -1.60 27.36 -3.84
C SER A 121 -2.18 28.65 -3.27
N ALA A 122 -1.54 29.77 -3.61
CA ALA A 122 -2.11 31.08 -3.34
C ALA A 122 -3.53 31.17 -3.93
N GLN A 123 -4.39 31.93 -3.27
CA GLN A 123 -5.74 32.19 -3.73
C GLN A 123 -5.76 32.60 -5.20
N ASN A 124 -6.69 32.06 -5.98
CA ASN A 124 -6.93 32.58 -7.32
C ASN A 124 -7.46 34.05 -7.25
N ALA A 125 -7.61 34.71 -8.39
CA ALA A 125 -8.10 36.08 -8.45
C ALA A 125 -9.51 36.28 -7.87
N ALA A 126 -10.27 35.21 -7.64
CA ALA A 126 -11.58 35.22 -7.00
C ALA A 126 -11.50 34.96 -5.48
N GLY A 127 -10.29 34.76 -4.93
CA GLY A 127 -10.10 34.48 -3.50
C GLY A 127 -10.24 33.01 -3.10
N ASP A 128 -10.50 32.11 -4.06
CA ASP A 128 -10.61 30.68 -3.78
C ASP A 128 -9.21 30.01 -3.80
N PRO A 129 -8.83 29.27 -2.74
CA PRO A 129 -7.60 28.52 -2.76
C PRO A 129 -7.74 27.36 -3.76
N SER A 130 -6.80 27.24 -4.71
CA SER A 130 -6.69 25.99 -5.43
C SER A 130 -5.92 24.99 -4.55
N PHE A 131 -6.46 23.80 -4.41
CA PHE A 131 -5.84 22.74 -3.65
C PHE A 131 -5.88 21.42 -4.39
N THR A 132 -4.94 20.57 -4.11
CA THR A 132 -5.01 19.16 -4.48
C THR A 132 -5.26 18.33 -3.23
N SER A 133 -6.06 17.30 -3.36
CA SER A 133 -6.38 16.41 -2.25
C SER A 133 -6.04 14.97 -2.57
N GLY A 134 -5.93 14.15 -1.53
CA GLY A 134 -5.71 12.72 -1.64
C GLY A 134 -6.42 11.97 -0.53
N LEU A 135 -6.53 10.68 -0.72
CA LEU A 135 -7.00 9.74 0.29
C LEU A 135 -5.81 8.92 0.74
N THR A 136 -5.56 8.89 2.05
CA THR A 136 -4.42 8.20 2.64
C THR A 136 -4.85 7.12 3.62
N PHE A 137 -4.08 6.03 3.65
CA PHE A 137 -4.29 4.89 4.53
C PHE A 137 -3.03 4.68 5.36
N TRP A 138 -3.20 4.62 6.65
CA TRP A 138 -2.14 4.53 7.64
C TRP A 138 -2.31 3.29 8.49
N THR A 139 -1.23 2.61 8.80
CA THR A 139 -1.22 1.52 9.78
C THR A 139 -0.02 1.64 10.68
N ASN A 140 -0.15 1.15 11.91
CA ASN A 140 0.94 1.08 12.86
C ASN A 140 1.69 -0.24 12.63
N SER A 141 3.01 -0.16 12.53
CA SER A 141 3.88 -1.33 12.37
C SER A 141 4.30 -1.98 13.69
N GLY A 142 3.74 -1.52 14.81
CA GLY A 142 4.17 -1.90 16.15
C GLY A 142 5.30 -1.00 16.67
N GLY A 143 5.70 -1.22 17.90
CA GLY A 143 6.76 -0.46 18.54
C GLY A 143 6.43 -0.02 19.96
N ALA A 144 7.29 0.82 20.54
CA ALA A 144 7.12 1.37 21.87
C ALA A 144 5.85 2.25 21.98
N SER A 145 5.44 2.54 23.22
CA SER A 145 4.35 3.48 23.49
C SER A 145 4.60 4.81 22.79
N GLY A 146 3.57 5.33 22.11
CA GLY A 146 3.66 6.59 21.36
C GLY A 146 4.07 6.43 19.87
N THR A 147 4.34 5.22 19.39
CA THR A 147 4.54 5.00 17.95
C THR A 147 3.23 5.28 17.21
N LEU A 148 3.29 6.21 16.26
CA LEU A 148 2.15 6.59 15.43
C LEU A 148 2.05 5.69 14.20
N ALA A 149 0.86 5.60 13.63
CA ALA A 149 0.67 4.99 12.31
C ALA A 149 1.49 5.75 11.25
N THR A 150 1.95 5.04 10.25
CA THR A 150 2.66 5.58 9.09
C THR A 150 1.88 5.34 7.82
N GLU A 151 1.96 6.25 6.87
CA GLU A 151 1.29 6.12 5.58
C GLU A 151 1.77 4.86 4.86
N LYS A 152 0.82 4.04 4.43
CA LYS A 152 1.07 2.80 3.68
C LYS A 152 0.58 2.87 2.25
N MET A 153 -0.45 3.67 2.00
CA MET A 153 -1.05 3.85 0.69
C MET A 153 -1.62 5.24 0.55
N ARG A 154 -1.55 5.80 -0.64
CA ARG A 154 -2.16 7.08 -1.02
C ARG A 154 -2.78 6.98 -2.41
N ILE A 155 -3.93 7.60 -2.56
CA ILE A 155 -4.51 7.96 -3.85
C ILE A 155 -4.37 9.48 -3.96
N ASP A 156 -3.65 9.97 -4.95
CA ASP A 156 -3.45 11.40 -5.16
C ASP A 156 -4.60 12.03 -5.98
N SER A 157 -4.53 13.34 -6.18
CA SER A 157 -5.54 14.10 -6.95
C SER A 157 -5.61 13.74 -8.43
N ALA A 158 -4.61 13.09 -8.98
CA ALA A 158 -4.59 12.57 -10.34
C ALA A 158 -5.14 11.14 -10.44
N GLY A 159 -5.48 10.52 -9.30
CA GLY A 159 -5.92 9.14 -9.23
C GLY A 159 -4.79 8.12 -9.17
N SER A 160 -3.52 8.56 -9.08
CA SER A 160 -2.39 7.65 -8.95
C SER A 160 -2.36 7.02 -7.56
N VAL A 161 -2.18 5.70 -7.52
CA VAL A 161 -2.02 4.95 -6.27
C VAL A 161 -0.55 4.76 -5.99
N THR A 162 -0.09 5.20 -4.83
CA THR A 162 1.28 5.00 -4.36
C THR A 162 1.31 4.25 -3.05
N MET A 163 2.29 3.37 -2.90
CA MET A 163 2.58 2.62 -1.68
C MET A 163 4.04 2.89 -1.28
N PRO A 164 4.29 3.85 -0.36
CA PRO A 164 5.65 4.29 -0.01
C PRO A 164 6.55 3.18 0.51
N SER A 165 5.98 2.17 1.16
CA SER A 165 6.72 1.04 1.73
C SER A 165 6.67 -0.22 0.86
N HIS A 166 6.16 -0.13 -0.38
CA HIS A 166 6.12 -1.29 -1.27
C HIS A 166 7.53 -1.70 -1.69
N PRO A 167 7.98 -2.92 -1.36
CA PRO A 167 9.36 -3.33 -1.59
C PRO A 167 9.68 -3.35 -3.09
N ASN A 168 10.67 -2.56 -3.48
CA ASN A 168 11.22 -2.60 -4.83
C ASN A 168 12.64 -2.03 -4.85
N PHE A 169 13.47 -2.53 -5.75
CA PHE A 169 14.84 -2.07 -5.90
C PHE A 169 15.31 -2.16 -7.35
N LEU A 170 16.32 -1.40 -7.66
CA LEU A 170 17.16 -1.52 -8.85
C LEU A 170 18.63 -1.46 -8.43
N ALA A 171 19.35 -2.54 -8.60
CA ALA A 171 20.78 -2.63 -8.38
C ALA A 171 21.54 -2.67 -9.71
N ARG A 172 22.76 -2.13 -9.73
CA ARG A 172 23.63 -2.11 -10.91
C ARG A 172 25.01 -2.61 -10.56
N ILE A 173 25.72 -3.09 -11.55
CA ILE A 173 27.17 -3.33 -11.43
C ILE A 173 27.86 -1.97 -11.43
N PRO A 174 28.81 -1.71 -10.48
CA PRO A 174 29.56 -0.45 -10.46
C PRO A 174 30.25 -0.15 -11.79
N SER A 175 30.61 1.11 -12.02
CA SER A 175 31.35 1.50 -13.22
C SER A 175 32.67 0.75 -13.33
N GLY A 176 33.04 0.43 -14.56
CA GLY A 176 34.23 -0.37 -14.89
C GLY A 176 33.86 -1.79 -15.35
N SER A 177 34.89 -2.56 -15.64
CA SER A 177 34.76 -3.95 -16.06
C SER A 177 35.19 -4.89 -14.94
N VAL A 178 34.42 -5.91 -14.66
CA VAL A 178 34.73 -6.93 -13.65
C VAL A 178 34.95 -8.27 -14.37
N ALA A 179 36.15 -8.83 -14.22
CA ALA A 179 36.48 -10.11 -14.84
C ALA A 179 35.50 -11.21 -14.40
N ILE A 180 35.04 -12.00 -15.34
CA ILE A 180 34.21 -13.16 -15.09
C ILE A 180 35.07 -14.29 -14.53
N THR A 181 34.61 -14.93 -13.46
CA THR A 181 35.20 -16.17 -12.96
C THR A 181 34.73 -17.32 -13.84
N SER A 182 35.66 -17.94 -14.55
CA SER A 182 35.38 -19.13 -15.37
C SER A 182 35.44 -20.42 -14.56
N ASN A 183 34.78 -21.46 -15.06
CA ASN A 183 34.73 -22.81 -14.48
C ASN A 183 34.22 -22.86 -13.03
N GLY A 184 33.25 -22.01 -12.72
CA GLY A 184 32.68 -21.96 -11.38
C GLY A 184 31.46 -21.10 -11.22
N TRP A 185 30.81 -21.29 -10.08
CA TRP A 185 29.71 -20.45 -9.66
C TRP A 185 30.21 -19.19 -8.98
N ALA A 186 29.69 -18.05 -9.37
CA ALA A 186 29.95 -16.79 -8.73
C ALA A 186 28.68 -15.95 -8.57
N THR A 187 28.71 -14.99 -7.67
CA THR A 187 27.65 -14.01 -7.47
C THR A 187 27.97 -12.75 -8.25
N PHE A 188 27.00 -12.22 -9.01
CA PHE A 188 27.16 -10.94 -9.67
C PHE A 188 27.44 -9.84 -8.68
N ASN A 189 28.37 -8.95 -9.02
CA ASN A 189 28.76 -7.83 -8.17
C ASN A 189 27.78 -6.64 -8.30
N PHE A 190 26.49 -6.90 -8.12
CA PHE A 190 25.52 -5.83 -8.02
C PHE A 190 25.75 -5.04 -6.73
N ASN A 191 25.84 -3.74 -6.88
CA ASN A 191 25.96 -2.82 -5.78
C ASN A 191 25.05 -1.66 -6.10
N SER A 192 24.02 -1.46 -5.30
CA SER A 192 23.13 -0.34 -5.55
C SER A 192 23.91 0.96 -5.39
N THR A 193 23.55 1.97 -6.02
CA THR A 193 23.42 3.31 -5.47
C THR A 193 23.63 4.44 -6.44
N ALA A 194 24.46 4.31 -7.47
CA ALA A 194 24.74 5.49 -8.29
C ALA A 194 23.58 5.90 -9.21
N LEU A 195 22.72 4.95 -9.61
CA LEU A 195 21.60 5.19 -10.54
C LEU A 195 20.37 4.32 -10.25
N GLY A 196 20.32 3.66 -9.12
CA GLY A 196 19.22 2.78 -8.73
C GLY A 196 18.36 3.37 -7.61
N TRP A 197 17.36 2.66 -7.24
CA TRP A 197 16.54 2.93 -6.07
C TRP A 197 16.38 1.67 -5.23
N ASP A 198 16.10 1.87 -3.96
CA ASP A 198 15.79 0.79 -3.01
C ASP A 198 14.75 1.31 -2.03
N LYS A 199 13.49 1.01 -2.30
CA LYS A 199 12.39 1.37 -1.42
C LYS A 199 12.33 0.40 -0.25
N GLY A 200 12.56 0.93 0.94
CA GLY A 200 12.55 0.17 2.18
C GLY A 200 13.91 -0.34 2.61
N GLY A 201 14.99 -0.09 1.85
CA GLY A 201 16.34 -0.51 2.24
C GLY A 201 16.53 -2.03 2.23
N ASN A 202 15.89 -2.72 1.30
CA ASN A 202 15.84 -4.18 1.27
C ASN A 202 16.97 -4.82 0.45
N PHE A 203 17.74 -4.00 -0.28
CA PHE A 203 18.92 -4.45 -1.02
C PHE A 203 20.21 -4.00 -0.34
N THR A 204 21.08 -4.94 -0.05
CA THR A 204 22.40 -4.66 0.58
C THR A 204 23.53 -4.89 -0.41
N GLY A 205 24.17 -3.81 -0.86
CA GLY A 205 25.26 -3.85 -1.84
C GLY A 205 26.49 -4.63 -1.34
N GLY A 206 26.81 -4.59 -0.05
CA GLY A 206 27.91 -5.33 0.52
C GLY A 206 27.75 -6.85 0.42
N THR A 207 26.55 -7.36 0.63
CA THR A 207 26.23 -8.78 0.49
C THR A 207 25.66 -9.13 -0.90
N LYS A 208 25.30 -8.14 -1.71
CA LYS A 208 24.70 -8.29 -3.05
C LYS A 208 23.34 -9.01 -3.02
N ARG A 209 22.57 -8.76 -1.96
CA ARG A 209 21.32 -9.46 -1.65
C ARG A 209 20.16 -8.53 -1.55
N PHE A 210 19.03 -8.95 -2.10
CA PHE A 210 17.72 -8.45 -1.74
C PHE A 210 17.15 -9.35 -0.65
N THR A 211 16.65 -8.77 0.45
CA THR A 211 16.00 -9.52 1.53
C THR A 211 14.51 -9.17 1.53
N ALA A 212 13.65 -10.17 1.44
CA ALA A 212 12.21 -9.99 1.44
C ALA A 212 11.73 -9.49 2.82
N PRO A 213 11.19 -8.26 2.93
CA PRO A 213 10.72 -7.74 4.21
C PRO A 213 9.40 -8.38 4.67
N VAL A 214 8.64 -8.94 3.75
CA VAL A 214 7.37 -9.64 3.99
C VAL A 214 7.29 -10.88 3.12
N ALA A 215 6.49 -11.86 3.54
CA ALA A 215 6.18 -13.01 2.70
C ALA A 215 5.32 -12.57 1.51
N GLY A 216 5.56 -13.15 0.33
CA GLY A 216 4.80 -12.82 -0.87
C GLY A 216 5.46 -13.29 -2.15
N VAL A 217 4.84 -13.00 -3.28
CA VAL A 217 5.38 -13.26 -4.60
C VAL A 217 6.14 -12.03 -5.08
N TYR A 218 7.40 -12.22 -5.41
CA TYR A 218 8.28 -11.17 -5.91
C TYR A 218 8.63 -11.44 -7.37
N PHE A 219 8.58 -10.40 -8.17
CA PHE A 219 9.03 -10.43 -9.56
C PHE A 219 10.42 -9.84 -9.66
N PHE A 220 11.32 -10.56 -10.33
CA PHE A 220 12.68 -10.14 -10.59
C PHE A 220 12.94 -10.09 -12.10
N GLN A 221 13.77 -9.13 -12.51
CA GLN A 221 14.27 -9.00 -13.87
C GLN A 221 15.73 -8.59 -13.89
N TRP A 222 16.47 -9.05 -14.88
CA TRP A 222 17.87 -8.69 -15.03
C TRP A 222 18.27 -8.52 -16.49
N LEU A 223 19.22 -7.64 -16.68
CA LEU A 223 19.98 -7.46 -17.91
C LEU A 223 21.44 -7.35 -17.52
N ILE A 224 22.28 -8.24 -18.00
CA ILE A 224 23.70 -8.29 -17.68
C ILE A 224 24.45 -8.26 -18.98
N GLN A 225 25.27 -7.25 -19.17
CA GLN A 225 26.11 -7.10 -20.33
C GLN A 225 27.50 -7.65 -20.04
N VAL A 226 27.97 -8.53 -20.93
CA VAL A 226 29.33 -9.06 -20.92
C VAL A 226 30.08 -8.45 -22.10
N GLU A 227 31.34 -8.09 -21.87
CA GLU A 227 32.21 -7.48 -22.86
C GLU A 227 33.56 -8.18 -22.92
N ASN A 228 34.34 -7.92 -23.97
CA ASN A 228 35.70 -8.43 -24.17
C ASN A 228 35.78 -9.98 -24.12
N ILE A 229 34.81 -10.64 -24.73
CA ILE A 229 34.80 -12.09 -24.86
C ILE A 229 35.82 -12.44 -25.94
N THR A 230 36.96 -12.98 -25.57
CA THR A 230 38.01 -13.41 -26.50
C THR A 230 38.03 -14.95 -26.66
N ASP A 231 37.39 -15.65 -25.72
CA ASP A 231 37.19 -17.07 -25.73
C ASP A 231 35.77 -17.35 -25.20
N ALA A 232 34.90 -17.87 -26.06
CA ALA A 232 33.49 -18.03 -25.73
C ALA A 232 33.28 -19.27 -24.85
N PRO A 233 32.41 -19.14 -23.80
CA PRO A 233 32.03 -20.28 -22.99
C PRO A 233 31.19 -21.26 -23.81
N THR A 234 31.27 -22.54 -23.51
CA THR A 234 30.35 -23.56 -24.01
C THR A 234 28.97 -23.41 -23.37
N TRP A 235 28.94 -23.08 -22.11
CA TRP A 235 27.74 -22.89 -21.30
C TRP A 235 27.85 -21.67 -20.39
N TYR A 236 26.78 -20.94 -20.25
CA TYR A 236 26.66 -19.94 -19.21
C TYR A 236 25.23 -19.86 -18.69
N TYR A 237 25.10 -19.50 -17.43
CA TYR A 237 23.81 -19.36 -16.75
C TYR A 237 23.81 -18.12 -15.88
N ALA A 238 22.66 -17.46 -15.78
CA ALA A 238 22.41 -16.41 -14.80
C ALA A 238 21.00 -16.56 -14.24
N TYR A 239 20.87 -16.65 -12.92
CA TYR A 239 19.58 -16.80 -12.28
C TYR A 239 19.61 -16.34 -10.81
N PRO A 240 18.44 -15.95 -10.25
CA PRO A 240 18.33 -15.67 -8.85
C PRO A 240 18.32 -16.95 -8.02
N THR A 241 18.99 -16.94 -6.89
CA THR A 241 18.97 -18.02 -5.88
C THR A 241 18.35 -17.53 -4.59
N VAL A 242 17.62 -18.40 -3.89
CA VAL A 242 17.01 -18.10 -2.61
C VAL A 242 17.86 -18.73 -1.51
N ASN A 243 18.23 -17.92 -0.49
CA ASN A 243 19.00 -18.35 0.69
C ASN A 243 20.31 -19.07 0.34
N GLY A 244 20.94 -18.67 -0.76
CA GLY A 244 22.16 -19.31 -1.25
C GLY A 244 21.97 -20.74 -1.77
N SER A 245 20.75 -21.25 -1.75
CA SER A 245 20.37 -22.57 -2.26
C SER A 245 19.84 -22.44 -3.67
N GLY A 246 20.27 -23.32 -4.54
CA GLY A 246 19.78 -23.44 -5.90
C GLY A 246 20.84 -24.10 -6.76
N SER A 247 20.59 -25.35 -7.09
CA SER A 247 21.26 -25.98 -8.23
C SER A 247 20.45 -25.68 -9.47
N PHE A 248 21.11 -25.50 -10.59
CA PHE A 248 20.50 -25.46 -11.89
C PHE A 248 19.45 -26.58 -12.03
N GLY A 249 18.22 -26.20 -12.35
CA GLY A 249 17.13 -27.14 -12.66
C GLY A 249 16.31 -27.66 -11.46
N THR A 250 16.58 -27.28 -10.22
CA THR A 250 15.87 -27.88 -9.05
C THR A 250 14.90 -26.95 -8.33
N THR A 251 14.96 -25.66 -8.53
CA THR A 251 14.03 -24.72 -7.86
C THR A 251 13.62 -23.59 -8.80
N ASN A 252 12.38 -23.62 -9.25
CA ASN A 252 11.60 -22.49 -9.78
C ASN A 252 12.31 -21.52 -10.75
N GLY A 253 13.40 -21.89 -11.38
CA GLY A 253 14.21 -20.97 -12.15
C GLY A 253 14.14 -21.23 -13.65
N MET A 254 13.56 -20.31 -14.39
CA MET A 254 13.91 -20.19 -15.80
C MET A 254 15.31 -19.59 -15.90
N THR A 255 16.24 -20.38 -16.34
CA THR A 255 17.58 -19.95 -16.68
C THR A 255 17.57 -19.41 -18.11
N ALA A 256 18.09 -18.22 -18.30
CA ALA A 256 18.54 -17.84 -19.62
C ALA A 256 19.86 -18.59 -19.86
N ALA A 257 19.80 -19.71 -20.54
CA ALA A 257 20.94 -20.32 -21.17
C ALA A 257 20.86 -19.94 -22.65
N ASP A 258 21.83 -19.23 -23.14
CA ASP A 258 21.96 -18.93 -24.55
C ASP A 258 23.33 -19.45 -24.98
N GLN A 259 23.45 -19.92 -26.24
CA GLN A 259 24.75 -20.21 -26.79
C GLN A 259 25.40 -18.89 -27.18
N VAL A 260 26.58 -18.62 -26.65
CA VAL A 260 27.33 -17.44 -27.02
C VAL A 260 27.75 -17.57 -28.49
N GLU A 261 27.20 -16.73 -29.33
CA GLU A 261 27.74 -16.49 -30.65
C GLU A 261 29.23 -16.07 -30.56
N PRO A 262 30.03 -16.35 -31.58
CA PRO A 262 31.48 -16.30 -31.46
C PRO A 262 31.96 -14.89 -31.09
N VAL A 263 33.04 -14.85 -30.34
CA VAL A 263 33.96 -13.75 -30.04
C VAL A 263 33.47 -12.40 -30.56
N GLY A 264 32.78 -11.68 -29.70
CA GLY A 264 32.21 -10.37 -30.03
C GLY A 264 32.43 -9.35 -28.93
N VAL A 265 32.20 -8.09 -29.24
CA VAL A 265 32.50 -7.00 -28.32
C VAL A 265 31.54 -7.00 -27.15
N TYR A 266 30.26 -7.42 -27.36
CA TYR A 266 29.23 -7.39 -26.31
C TYR A 266 28.24 -8.54 -26.45
N HIS A 267 27.85 -9.09 -25.30
CA HIS A 267 26.77 -10.06 -25.18
C HIS A 267 25.86 -9.72 -24.00
N ALA A 268 24.55 -9.95 -24.13
CA ALA A 268 23.58 -9.63 -23.09
C ALA A 268 22.88 -10.89 -22.56
N ILE A 269 23.00 -11.12 -21.26
CA ILE A 269 22.26 -12.15 -20.53
C ILE A 269 21.06 -11.46 -19.87
N LYS A 270 19.85 -11.90 -20.20
CA LYS A 270 18.62 -11.28 -19.69
C LYS A 270 17.61 -12.34 -19.26
N GLY A 271 16.78 -11.98 -18.28
CA GLY A 271 15.71 -12.87 -17.84
C GLY A 271 14.79 -12.21 -16.85
N THR A 272 13.72 -12.94 -16.55
CA THR A 272 12.72 -12.57 -15.54
C THR A 272 12.31 -13.80 -14.77
N GLN A 273 11.92 -13.61 -13.50
CA GLN A 273 11.41 -14.72 -12.69
C GLN A 273 10.53 -14.21 -11.55
N SER A 274 9.45 -14.93 -11.26
CA SER A 274 8.66 -14.75 -10.04
C SER A 274 9.06 -15.80 -9.01
N LEU A 275 9.28 -15.38 -7.78
CA LEU A 275 9.64 -16.25 -6.65
C LEU A 275 8.67 -16.04 -5.50
N GLN A 276 8.19 -17.13 -4.91
CA GLN A 276 7.50 -17.10 -3.63
C GLN A 276 8.55 -17.06 -2.52
N LEU A 277 8.57 -16.02 -1.73
CA LEU A 277 9.51 -15.81 -0.64
C LEU A 277 8.77 -15.75 0.71
N ALA A 278 9.38 -16.31 1.75
CA ALA A 278 9.03 -16.03 3.13
C ALA A 278 9.64 -14.68 3.56
N ALA A 279 9.12 -14.09 4.63
CA ALA A 279 9.77 -12.94 5.23
C ALA A 279 11.20 -13.32 5.68
N SER A 280 12.14 -12.44 5.41
CA SER A 280 13.58 -12.61 5.66
C SER A 280 14.31 -13.57 4.71
N ASP A 281 13.64 -14.20 3.75
CA ASP A 281 14.35 -14.87 2.67
C ASP A 281 15.19 -13.86 1.89
N TYR A 282 16.40 -14.23 1.51
CA TYR A 282 17.20 -13.39 0.64
C TYR A 282 17.38 -13.99 -0.76
N VAL A 283 17.50 -13.12 -1.73
CA VAL A 283 17.77 -13.45 -3.12
C VAL A 283 19.10 -12.83 -3.54
N GLU A 284 19.91 -13.60 -4.21
CA GLU A 284 21.14 -13.15 -4.85
C GLU A 284 21.21 -13.66 -6.28
N MET A 285 21.75 -12.83 -7.19
CA MET A 285 21.95 -13.24 -8.58
C MET A 285 23.27 -13.98 -8.72
N ARG A 286 23.22 -15.21 -9.19
CA ARG A 286 24.41 -16.05 -9.44
C ARG A 286 24.57 -16.31 -10.92
N TYR A 287 25.82 -16.57 -11.31
CA TYR A 287 26.15 -17.04 -12.64
C TYR A 287 27.10 -18.23 -12.59
N TYR A 288 27.05 -19.01 -13.65
CA TYR A 288 28.03 -20.00 -14.02
C TYR A 288 28.58 -19.67 -15.39
N TRP A 289 29.87 -19.69 -15.56
CA TRP A 289 30.55 -19.46 -16.81
C TRP A 289 31.53 -20.63 -17.01
N ASP A 290 31.24 -21.47 -18.02
CA ASP A 290 32.06 -22.63 -18.37
C ASP A 290 33.13 -22.19 -19.33
N ASN A 291 34.39 -22.47 -19.06
CA ASN A 291 35.51 -22.06 -19.91
C ASN A 291 35.45 -20.59 -20.35
N GLY A 292 36.34 -20.16 -21.19
CA GLY A 292 36.30 -18.85 -21.79
C GLY A 292 36.62 -17.73 -20.83
N ASN A 293 36.55 -16.52 -21.35
CA ASN A 293 36.81 -15.28 -20.62
C ASN A 293 35.85 -14.18 -21.03
N GLY A 294 35.81 -13.13 -20.27
CA GLY A 294 35.00 -11.95 -20.49
C GLY A 294 34.96 -11.08 -19.26
N ASN A 295 34.32 -9.95 -19.38
CA ASN A 295 34.12 -9.03 -18.28
C ASN A 295 32.64 -8.66 -18.15
N LEU A 296 32.15 -8.58 -16.93
CA LEU A 296 30.85 -7.97 -16.63
C LEU A 296 30.99 -6.46 -16.84
N LYS A 297 30.13 -5.90 -17.65
CA LYS A 297 30.13 -4.44 -17.91
C LYS A 297 29.31 -3.71 -16.86
N GLY A 298 29.93 -2.77 -16.21
CA GLY A 298 29.32 -1.88 -15.25
C GLY A 298 28.86 -0.54 -15.85
N GLY A 299 28.54 0.42 -14.98
CA GLY A 299 28.22 1.79 -15.39
C GLY A 299 26.78 2.01 -15.86
N GLY A 300 25.89 1.04 -15.67
CA GLY A 300 24.48 1.18 -16.02
C GLY A 300 23.97 0.17 -17.03
N GLU A 301 24.86 -0.50 -17.75
CA GLU A 301 24.52 -1.50 -18.74
C GLU A 301 24.12 -2.84 -18.13
N SER A 302 24.55 -3.13 -16.89
CA SER A 302 24.13 -4.32 -16.16
C SER A 302 23.29 -3.96 -14.96
N MET A 303 22.08 -4.49 -14.90
CA MET A 303 21.09 -4.19 -13.87
C MET A 303 20.32 -5.40 -13.42
N TRP A 304 19.86 -5.35 -12.19
CA TRP A 304 18.94 -6.30 -11.57
C TRP A 304 17.92 -5.53 -10.75
N ALA A 305 16.66 -5.82 -11.00
CA ALA A 305 15.55 -5.17 -10.31
C ALA A 305 14.56 -6.21 -9.79
N GLY A 306 13.83 -5.84 -8.76
CA GLY A 306 12.75 -6.66 -8.24
C GLY A 306 11.73 -5.84 -7.47
N HIS A 307 10.51 -6.39 -7.36
CA HIS A 307 9.42 -5.81 -6.60
C HIS A 307 8.43 -6.88 -6.15
N LEU A 308 7.71 -6.59 -5.07
CA LEU A 308 6.59 -7.40 -4.59
C LEU A 308 5.41 -7.26 -5.57
N ILE A 309 4.73 -8.36 -5.90
CA ILE A 309 3.53 -8.35 -6.74
C ILE A 309 2.29 -8.88 -6.04
N GLY A 310 2.43 -9.57 -4.91
CA GLY A 310 1.30 -10.08 -4.13
C GLY A 310 1.69 -11.04 -3.01
#